data_3f43acd78093716d2576cca90b69daf1
#
_entry.id   3f43acd78093716d2576cca90b69daf1
#
_cell.length_a   1.000
_cell.length_b   1.000
_cell.length_c   1.000
_cell.angle_alpha   90.00
_cell.angle_beta   90.00
_cell.angle_gamma   90.00
#
_symmetry.space_group_name_H-M   'P 1'
#
loop_
_entity.id
_entity.type
_entity.pdbx_description
1 polymer ?
#
loop_
_entity_poly.entity_id
_entity_poly.type
_entity_poly.pdbx_seq_one_letter_code
_entity_poly.pdbx_strand_id
1 'polypeptide(L)'
;MNTIHLLPVLLVLFAGQSSAVSITAECKPNILIIVGDDLGYGELGCQGYTQQIPTPNIDSIARNGVRFTSGYVSGPYCSPTRAGLMTGRYQQRFGHEFNPGAAENTPDTVGLSVQEKTIGDRFKEIGYTTGWFGKSHLGYAPQFHPLKRGFDDYFGFLGGMHDYLDAEGDQHNLILRGTTPIKDIDYTTDAFGREAVHFIEKHRTGPWLCYLAFNAVHMPLEAPEKYLARFGNIADKKRRTYAAMQSAMDDAVGTVLGKIRELGQEENTLIFFLSDNGGPTAVTTSSNGPLRGFKSQTWEGGIRIPFMVQWKGHLPAGRVDDRPVIQLDILPTALAAAGVLAKPEWHLDGVNLLPYLTGEKTGEPHNVLYWRFGQQIALRMGDWKIVKAPMNEAEARVRGGKGSTAGAHLYNLKQDIGESEDLAAKHPEKLQELSAIWEKMNREMVAPQWGHNSSAPEK
;
A
#
# COMPACT_ATOMS: atom_id res chain seq x y z
N MET A 1 -71.99 -18.79 -61.89
CA MET A 1 -71.10 -17.64 -62.13
C MET A 1 -70.69 -17.11 -60.77
N ASN A 2 -69.55 -17.58 -60.28
CA ASN A 2 -69.03 -17.18 -58.98
C ASN A 2 -67.84 -16.20 -59.16
N THR A 3 -68.06 -14.99 -58.74
CA THR A 3 -67.04 -13.91 -58.77
C THR A 3 -66.16 -13.96 -57.52
N ILE A 4 -64.87 -14.24 -57.68
CA ILE A 4 -63.88 -14.25 -56.63
C ILE A 4 -63.31 -12.86 -56.51
N HIS A 5 -63.51 -12.19 -55.31
CA HIS A 5 -62.87 -10.95 -55.00
C HIS A 5 -61.49 -11.18 -54.33
N LEU A 6 -60.43 -10.80 -55.05
CA LEU A 6 -59.07 -10.76 -54.52
C LEU A 6 -58.86 -9.47 -53.71
N LEU A 7 -58.57 -9.56 -52.37
CA LEU A 7 -58.07 -8.48 -51.56
C LEU A 7 -56.53 -8.34 -51.73
N PRO A 8 -56.01 -7.13 -51.90
CA PRO A 8 -54.56 -6.95 -51.89
C PRO A 8 -54.00 -6.97 -50.46
N VAL A 9 -53.02 -7.82 -50.23
CA VAL A 9 -52.24 -7.82 -48.99
C VAL A 9 -51.18 -6.73 -49.05
N LEU A 10 -51.31 -5.75 -48.18
CA LEU A 10 -50.35 -4.63 -48.02
C LEU A 10 -49.18 -5.10 -47.12
N LEU A 11 -48.02 -5.31 -47.72
CA LEU A 11 -46.80 -5.68 -47.02
C LEU A 11 -46.17 -4.41 -46.45
N VAL A 12 -46.28 -4.21 -45.12
CA VAL A 12 -45.61 -3.13 -44.40
C VAL A 12 -44.19 -3.60 -44.04
N LEU A 13 -43.22 -3.09 -44.76
CA LEU A 13 -41.78 -3.25 -44.41
C LEU A 13 -41.43 -2.37 -43.22
N PHE A 14 -41.26 -2.96 -42.06
CA PHE A 14 -40.63 -2.30 -40.93
C PHE A 14 -39.11 -2.24 -41.17
N ALA A 15 -38.61 -1.06 -41.55
CA ALA A 15 -37.20 -0.76 -41.53
C ALA A 15 -36.75 -0.61 -40.05
N GLY A 16 -36.19 -1.68 -39.48
CA GLY A 16 -35.54 -1.63 -38.19
C GLY A 16 -34.29 -0.75 -38.27
N GLN A 17 -34.36 0.45 -37.68
CA GLN A 17 -33.15 1.25 -37.45
C GLN A 17 -32.33 0.52 -36.38
N SER A 18 -31.28 -0.15 -36.82
CA SER A 18 -30.22 -0.67 -35.94
C SER A 18 -29.43 0.54 -35.43
N SER A 19 -29.78 1.03 -34.23
CA SER A 19 -28.94 2.00 -33.52
C SER A 19 -27.64 1.27 -33.17
N ALA A 20 -26.60 1.53 -33.97
CA ALA A 20 -25.24 1.15 -33.55
C ALA A 20 -24.95 1.85 -32.24
N VAL A 21 -24.93 1.07 -31.16
CA VAL A 21 -24.38 1.52 -29.88
C VAL A 21 -22.92 1.82 -30.16
N SER A 22 -22.60 3.11 -30.27
CA SER A 22 -21.22 3.57 -30.28
C SER A 22 -20.62 3.13 -28.94
N ILE A 23 -19.76 2.11 -28.98
CA ILE A 23 -18.88 1.79 -27.85
C ILE A 23 -17.96 3.00 -27.75
N THR A 24 -18.32 3.95 -26.89
CA THR A 24 -17.38 4.97 -26.44
C THR A 24 -16.21 4.21 -25.85
N ALA A 25 -15.00 4.43 -26.36
CA ALA A 25 -13.80 3.90 -25.77
C ALA A 25 -13.86 4.26 -24.27
N GLU A 26 -14.03 3.25 -23.40
CA GLU A 26 -14.05 3.49 -21.96
C GLU A 26 -12.79 4.27 -21.61
N CYS A 27 -12.98 5.46 -21.06
CA CYS A 27 -11.88 6.32 -20.65
C CYS A 27 -11.14 5.58 -19.53
N LYS A 28 -9.87 5.21 -19.75
CA LYS A 28 -9.04 4.53 -18.75
C LYS A 28 -9.02 5.36 -17.46
N PRO A 29 -9.33 4.79 -16.29
CA PRO A 29 -9.35 5.55 -15.05
C PRO A 29 -7.93 5.98 -14.66
N ASN A 30 -7.85 7.11 -13.99
CA ASN A 30 -6.64 7.51 -13.27
C ASN A 30 -6.44 6.61 -12.05
N ILE A 31 -5.19 6.43 -11.65
CA ILE A 31 -4.84 5.62 -10.47
C ILE A 31 -4.05 6.49 -9.48
N LEU A 32 -4.58 6.63 -8.28
CA LEU A 32 -3.89 7.29 -7.17
C LEU A 32 -3.61 6.29 -6.06
N ILE A 33 -2.34 6.13 -5.71
CA ILE A 33 -1.91 5.27 -4.60
C ILE A 33 -1.25 6.17 -3.56
N ILE A 34 -1.85 6.27 -2.37
CA ILE A 34 -1.36 7.08 -1.27
C ILE A 34 -0.83 6.16 -0.18
N VAL A 35 0.43 6.36 0.21
CA VAL A 35 1.08 5.56 1.25
C VAL A 35 1.56 6.48 2.37
N GLY A 36 1.09 6.21 3.60
CA GLY A 36 1.68 6.75 4.82
C GLY A 36 2.84 5.86 5.29
N ASP A 37 3.80 6.44 5.97
CA ASP A 37 4.97 5.74 6.52
C ASP A 37 4.83 5.60 8.04
N ASP A 38 4.92 4.38 8.55
CA ASP A 38 4.83 4.09 10.00
C ASP A 38 3.48 4.47 10.65
N LEU A 39 2.41 4.55 9.86
CA LEU A 39 1.08 4.91 10.37
C LEU A 39 0.40 3.68 10.99
N GLY A 40 0.24 3.69 12.31
CA GLY A 40 -0.38 2.59 13.04
C GLY A 40 -1.85 2.38 12.70
N TYR A 41 -2.31 1.12 12.84
CA TYR A 41 -3.68 0.71 12.55
C TYR A 41 -4.74 1.54 13.27
N GLY A 42 -4.45 1.99 14.52
CA GLY A 42 -5.40 2.72 15.37
C GLY A 42 -5.39 4.24 15.19
N GLU A 43 -4.63 4.80 14.25
CA GLU A 43 -4.39 6.25 14.20
C GLU A 43 -5.41 7.06 13.38
N LEU A 44 -6.19 6.43 12.51
CA LEU A 44 -7.18 7.14 11.71
C LEU A 44 -8.56 7.18 12.37
N GLY A 45 -9.29 8.27 12.18
CA GLY A 45 -10.64 8.44 12.71
C GLY A 45 -11.59 7.35 12.24
N CYS A 46 -11.55 6.96 10.98
CA CYS A 46 -12.38 5.90 10.41
C CYS A 46 -12.10 4.50 11.00
N GLN A 47 -10.96 4.27 11.65
CA GLN A 47 -10.66 3.03 12.36
C GLN A 47 -11.33 2.93 13.73
N GLY A 48 -11.72 4.06 14.34
CA GLY A 48 -12.52 4.10 15.57
C GLY A 48 -11.75 3.91 16.87
N TYR A 49 -10.41 3.89 16.84
CA TYR A 49 -9.58 3.67 18.06
C TYR A 49 -9.06 4.97 18.68
N THR A 50 -9.04 6.07 17.94
CA THR A 50 -8.64 7.38 18.45
C THR A 50 -9.52 8.48 17.87
N GLN A 51 -9.74 9.55 18.67
CA GLN A 51 -10.33 10.80 18.23
C GLN A 51 -9.38 11.97 18.48
N GLN A 52 -8.17 11.67 18.95
CA GLN A 52 -7.20 12.69 19.33
C GLN A 52 -6.64 13.46 18.13
N ILE A 53 -6.52 12.79 16.98
CA ILE A 53 -5.97 13.33 15.76
C ILE A 53 -7.02 13.19 14.66
N PRO A 54 -7.77 14.25 14.35
CA PRO A 54 -8.75 14.22 13.26
C PRO A 54 -8.08 13.99 11.90
N THR A 55 -8.65 13.10 11.08
CA THR A 55 -8.17 12.77 9.74
C THR A 55 -9.31 12.84 8.71
N PRO A 56 -10.05 13.98 8.62
CA PRO A 56 -11.29 14.05 7.86
C PRO A 56 -11.13 13.80 6.36
N ASN A 57 -9.96 14.11 5.78
CA ASN A 57 -9.68 13.92 4.36
C ASN A 57 -9.36 12.46 4.05
N ILE A 58 -8.48 11.83 4.82
CA ILE A 58 -8.19 10.39 4.70
C ILE A 58 -9.46 9.58 5.01
N ASP A 59 -10.19 9.91 6.07
CA ASP A 59 -11.46 9.27 6.42
C ASP A 59 -12.52 9.40 5.31
N SER A 60 -12.42 10.44 4.47
CA SER A 60 -13.34 10.61 3.34
C SER A 60 -13.17 9.51 2.29
N ILE A 61 -11.98 8.94 2.15
CA ILE A 61 -11.73 7.80 1.24
C ILE A 61 -12.52 6.58 1.72
N ALA A 62 -12.50 6.31 3.04
CA ALA A 62 -13.31 5.25 3.65
C ALA A 62 -14.82 5.51 3.51
N ARG A 63 -15.24 6.76 3.73
CA ARG A 63 -16.65 7.18 3.63
C ARG A 63 -17.22 7.07 2.23
N ASN A 64 -16.39 7.37 1.21
CA ASN A 64 -16.78 7.35 -0.20
C ASN A 64 -16.39 6.04 -0.92
N GLY A 65 -15.85 5.07 -0.21
CA GLY A 65 -15.36 3.80 -0.75
C GLY A 65 -15.49 2.66 0.24
N VAL A 66 -14.51 1.78 0.23
CA VAL A 66 -14.42 0.58 1.06
C VAL A 66 -13.24 0.67 2.01
N ARG A 67 -13.50 0.46 3.30
CA ARG A 67 -12.47 0.31 4.33
C ARG A 67 -12.33 -1.17 4.69
N PHE A 68 -11.11 -1.69 4.59
CA PHE A 68 -10.81 -3.05 5.02
C PHE A 68 -10.43 -3.09 6.50
N THR A 69 -11.08 -3.96 7.26
CA THR A 69 -10.68 -4.22 8.65
C THR A 69 -9.52 -5.22 8.72
N SER A 70 -9.33 -6.04 7.68
CA SER A 70 -8.25 -7.01 7.53
C SER A 70 -7.34 -6.67 6.35
N GLY A 71 -6.87 -5.41 6.27
CA GLY A 71 -5.89 -4.97 5.29
C GLY A 71 -4.46 -5.25 5.76
N TYR A 72 -3.64 -5.88 4.91
CA TYR A 72 -2.28 -6.31 5.24
C TYR A 72 -1.23 -5.75 4.30
N VAL A 73 0.01 -5.83 4.77
CA VAL A 73 1.23 -5.65 3.97
C VAL A 73 2.07 -6.93 4.00
N SER A 74 2.86 -7.18 2.95
CA SER A 74 3.64 -8.42 2.77
C SER A 74 4.93 -8.47 3.60
N GLY A 75 5.28 -7.38 4.27
CA GLY A 75 6.42 -7.31 5.19
C GLY A 75 6.15 -6.35 6.34
N PRO A 76 6.70 -6.57 7.53
CA PRO A 76 6.51 -5.67 8.67
C PRO A 76 7.44 -4.45 8.62
N TYR A 77 7.98 -4.10 7.45
CA TYR A 77 9.04 -3.10 7.29
C TYR A 77 8.93 -2.35 5.96
N CYS A 78 9.42 -1.10 5.91
CA CYS A 78 9.19 -0.16 4.80
C CYS A 78 9.60 -0.72 3.43
N SER A 79 10.91 -0.97 3.21
CA SER A 79 11.43 -1.35 1.90
C SER A 79 10.87 -2.66 1.37
N PRO A 80 10.80 -3.75 2.16
CA PRO A 80 10.15 -4.99 1.74
C PRO A 80 8.70 -4.80 1.28
N THR A 81 7.91 -4.09 2.05
CA THR A 81 6.51 -3.78 1.70
C THR A 81 6.42 -2.99 0.40
N ARG A 82 7.25 -1.95 0.25
CA ARG A 82 7.29 -1.10 -0.96
C ARG A 82 7.72 -1.90 -2.19
N ALA A 83 8.68 -2.83 -2.04
CA ALA A 83 9.06 -3.74 -3.10
C ALA A 83 7.90 -4.66 -3.53
N GLY A 84 7.17 -5.22 -2.56
CA GLY A 84 5.97 -6.01 -2.82
C GLY A 84 4.87 -5.19 -3.51
N LEU A 85 4.58 -3.95 -3.04
CA LEU A 85 3.60 -3.06 -3.64
C LEU A 85 3.94 -2.74 -5.10
N MET A 86 5.21 -2.41 -5.38
CA MET A 86 5.66 -2.08 -6.73
C MET A 86 5.53 -3.24 -7.70
N THR A 87 5.67 -4.49 -7.25
CA THR A 87 5.74 -5.67 -8.11
C THR A 87 4.46 -6.50 -8.13
N GLY A 88 3.56 -6.35 -7.14
CA GLY A 88 2.40 -7.23 -6.92
C GLY A 88 2.80 -8.65 -6.52
N ARG A 89 4.05 -8.85 -6.04
CA ARG A 89 4.64 -10.15 -5.69
C ARG A 89 5.19 -10.13 -4.28
N TYR A 90 5.16 -11.27 -3.60
CA TYR A 90 5.90 -11.38 -2.35
C TYR A 90 7.38 -11.09 -2.58
N GLN A 91 7.91 -10.11 -1.89
CA GLN A 91 9.30 -9.67 -2.03
C GLN A 91 10.33 -10.76 -1.67
N GLN A 92 9.92 -11.78 -0.93
CA GLN A 92 10.74 -12.97 -0.66
C GLN A 92 11.00 -13.80 -1.92
N ARG A 93 10.19 -13.67 -3.00
CA ARG A 93 10.43 -14.35 -4.27
C ARG A 93 11.69 -13.88 -4.99
N PHE A 94 12.12 -12.65 -4.69
CA PHE A 94 13.32 -12.05 -5.26
C PHE A 94 14.31 -11.54 -4.19
N GLY A 95 14.14 -11.96 -2.94
CA GLY A 95 15.09 -11.75 -1.85
C GLY A 95 15.17 -10.34 -1.27
N HIS A 96 14.20 -9.46 -1.54
CA HIS A 96 14.13 -8.10 -0.98
C HIS A 96 13.44 -8.09 0.39
N GLU A 97 14.06 -8.72 1.37
CA GLU A 97 13.41 -9.02 2.66
C GLU A 97 13.72 -7.99 3.76
N PHE A 98 14.79 -7.20 3.59
CA PHE A 98 15.22 -6.19 4.56
C PHE A 98 15.36 -4.80 3.92
N ASN A 99 15.42 -3.76 4.74
CA ASN A 99 15.75 -2.42 4.25
C ASN A 99 17.19 -2.39 3.72
N PRO A 100 17.48 -1.62 2.65
CA PRO A 100 18.82 -1.15 2.37
C PRO A 100 19.38 -0.41 3.59
N GLY A 101 20.68 -0.44 3.80
CA GLY A 101 21.35 0.34 4.83
C GLY A 101 21.32 1.85 4.55
N ALA A 102 22.11 2.61 5.29
CA ALA A 102 22.35 4.01 4.97
C ALA A 102 23.07 4.13 3.61
N ALA A 103 22.81 5.23 2.89
CA ALA A 103 23.26 5.40 1.50
C ALA A 103 24.78 5.22 1.32
N GLU A 104 25.56 5.80 2.24
CA GLU A 104 27.04 5.76 2.22
C GLU A 104 27.62 4.36 2.42
N ASN A 105 26.84 3.44 2.99
CA ASN A 105 27.26 2.07 3.32
C ASN A 105 26.55 0.99 2.50
N THR A 106 25.64 1.40 1.59
CA THR A 106 24.83 0.47 0.80
C THR A 106 25.49 0.20 -0.55
N PRO A 107 25.87 -1.06 -0.85
CA PRO A 107 26.39 -1.41 -2.17
C PRO A 107 25.40 -1.09 -3.31
N ASP A 108 25.91 -0.74 -4.48
CA ASP A 108 25.11 -0.44 -5.68
C ASP A 108 24.24 -1.62 -6.18
N THR A 109 24.46 -2.81 -5.65
CA THR A 109 23.69 -4.01 -5.96
C THR A 109 22.45 -4.17 -5.07
N VAL A 110 22.34 -3.39 -3.98
CA VAL A 110 21.27 -3.49 -2.99
C VAL A 110 20.11 -2.59 -3.37
N GLY A 111 18.99 -3.20 -3.71
CA GLY A 111 17.76 -2.50 -4.10
C GLY A 111 16.77 -3.43 -4.79
N LEU A 112 15.66 -2.86 -5.27
CA LEU A 112 14.66 -3.64 -5.99
C LEU A 112 15.22 -4.20 -7.29
N SER A 113 15.30 -5.52 -7.38
CA SER A 113 15.84 -6.23 -8.56
C SER A 113 15.32 -5.63 -9.87
N VAL A 114 16.25 -5.30 -10.78
CA VAL A 114 15.91 -4.75 -12.10
C VAL A 114 15.22 -5.76 -13.01
N GLN A 115 15.20 -7.03 -12.64
CA GLN A 115 14.44 -8.08 -13.33
C GLN A 115 12.94 -8.02 -13.01
N GLU A 116 12.58 -7.42 -11.89
CA GLU A 116 11.19 -7.25 -11.51
C GLU A 116 10.56 -6.05 -12.23
N LYS A 117 9.43 -6.25 -12.88
CA LYS A 117 8.62 -5.17 -13.46
C LYS A 117 7.81 -4.48 -12.37
N THR A 118 7.90 -3.17 -12.29
CA THR A 118 7.13 -2.37 -11.33
C THR A 118 5.74 -2.01 -11.86
N ILE A 119 4.87 -1.53 -10.99
CA ILE A 119 3.60 -0.92 -11.37
C ILE A 119 3.81 0.24 -12.37
N GLY A 120 4.85 1.06 -12.18
CA GLY A 120 5.22 2.12 -13.13
C GLY A 120 5.52 1.56 -14.52
N ASP A 121 6.36 0.51 -14.63
CA ASP A 121 6.66 -0.16 -15.90
C ASP A 121 5.37 -0.67 -16.57
N ARG A 122 4.49 -1.35 -15.81
CA ARG A 122 3.24 -1.94 -16.35
C ARG A 122 2.27 -0.87 -16.84
N PHE A 123 2.11 0.22 -16.10
CA PHE A 123 1.21 1.30 -16.48
C PHE A 123 1.74 2.11 -17.66
N LYS A 124 3.05 2.32 -17.73
CA LYS A 124 3.69 2.97 -18.87
C LYS A 124 3.53 2.14 -20.16
N GLU A 125 3.67 0.81 -20.10
CA GLU A 125 3.44 -0.11 -21.23
C GLU A 125 2.02 0.00 -21.82
N ILE A 126 1.03 0.42 -21.03
CA ILE A 126 -0.37 0.59 -21.47
C ILE A 126 -0.77 2.06 -21.69
N GLY A 127 0.21 2.97 -21.75
CA GLY A 127 0.02 4.37 -22.16
C GLY A 127 -0.40 5.33 -21.07
N TYR A 128 -0.14 5.03 -19.80
CA TYR A 128 -0.28 5.98 -18.71
C TYR A 128 0.94 6.89 -18.60
N THR A 129 0.73 8.13 -18.20
CA THR A 129 1.79 8.97 -17.64
C THR A 129 1.91 8.65 -16.16
N THR A 130 3.15 8.50 -15.67
CA THR A 130 3.40 7.96 -14.34
C THR A 130 4.23 8.91 -13.48
N GLY A 131 3.78 9.20 -12.27
CA GLY A 131 4.47 10.08 -11.33
C GLY A 131 4.69 9.43 -9.97
N TRP A 132 5.84 9.70 -9.36
CA TRP A 132 6.19 9.27 -8.01
C TRP A 132 6.60 10.46 -7.16
N PHE A 133 5.90 10.68 -6.04
CA PHE A 133 6.12 11.81 -5.14
C PHE A 133 6.36 11.32 -3.73
N GLY A 134 7.55 11.61 -3.18
CA GLY A 134 7.96 11.24 -1.85
C GLY A 134 9.00 10.12 -1.77
N LYS A 135 8.94 9.35 -0.69
CA LYS A 135 9.90 8.31 -0.30
C LYS A 135 9.93 7.14 -1.30
N SER A 136 11.14 6.76 -1.75
CA SER A 136 11.36 5.56 -2.56
C SER A 136 11.70 4.33 -1.72
N HIS A 137 12.84 4.32 -1.08
CA HIS A 137 13.39 3.25 -0.23
C HIS A 137 13.60 1.90 -0.94
N LEU A 138 13.96 1.93 -2.22
CA LEU A 138 14.15 0.72 -3.04
C LEU A 138 15.58 0.58 -3.61
N GLY A 139 16.54 1.30 -3.02
CA GLY A 139 17.96 1.34 -3.40
C GLY A 139 18.39 2.72 -3.87
N TYR A 140 19.69 2.99 -3.77
CA TYR A 140 20.26 4.31 -4.05
C TYR A 140 20.90 4.42 -5.44
N ALA A 141 21.39 3.30 -5.97
CA ALA A 141 22.09 3.28 -7.24
C ALA A 141 21.18 3.70 -8.41
N PRO A 142 21.75 4.31 -9.47
CA PRO A 142 20.96 4.89 -10.57
C PRO A 142 19.94 3.96 -11.23
N GLN A 143 20.22 2.64 -11.27
CA GLN A 143 19.30 1.64 -11.84
C GLN A 143 18.02 1.43 -11.00
N PHE A 144 18.01 1.82 -9.72
CA PHE A 144 16.87 1.73 -8.83
C PHE A 144 16.06 3.02 -8.78
N HIS A 145 16.57 4.09 -9.38
CA HIS A 145 15.90 5.39 -9.39
C HIS A 145 14.52 5.29 -10.07
N PRO A 146 13.45 5.91 -9.51
CA PRO A 146 12.08 5.81 -10.04
C PRO A 146 11.97 6.09 -11.54
N LEU A 147 12.71 7.06 -12.10
CA LEU A 147 12.74 7.34 -13.53
C LEU A 147 13.30 6.19 -14.39
N LYS A 148 13.99 5.20 -13.80
CA LYS A 148 14.45 3.97 -14.45
C LYS A 148 13.54 2.78 -14.18
N ARG A 149 12.51 2.99 -13.39
CA ARG A 149 11.56 1.96 -12.93
C ARG A 149 10.13 2.29 -13.35
N GLY A 150 9.97 2.86 -14.57
CA GLY A 150 8.69 3.09 -15.21
C GLY A 150 7.97 4.38 -14.80
N PHE A 151 8.60 5.29 -14.05
CA PHE A 151 8.01 6.59 -13.74
C PHE A 151 8.56 7.70 -14.64
N ASP A 152 7.69 8.61 -15.07
CA ASP A 152 8.04 9.74 -15.96
C ASP A 152 8.41 10.98 -15.15
N ASP A 153 7.74 11.22 -14.02
CA ASP A 153 8.01 12.31 -13.10
C ASP A 153 8.40 11.77 -11.71
N TYR A 154 9.38 12.42 -11.07
CA TYR A 154 9.82 12.09 -9.71
C TYR A 154 10.15 13.35 -8.91
N PHE A 155 9.62 13.42 -7.68
CA PHE A 155 10.02 14.39 -6.67
C PHE A 155 10.04 13.72 -5.31
N GLY A 156 11.20 13.60 -4.66
CA GLY A 156 11.33 12.90 -3.39
C GLY A 156 12.77 12.52 -3.08
N PHE A 157 12.94 11.52 -2.22
CA PHE A 157 14.23 11.00 -1.79
C PHE A 157 14.32 9.48 -1.92
N LEU A 158 15.53 8.96 -2.08
CA LEU A 158 15.74 7.53 -2.38
C LEU A 158 15.82 6.65 -1.13
N GLY A 159 16.16 7.22 0.00
CA GLY A 159 16.39 6.50 1.25
C GLY A 159 15.16 6.16 2.07
N GLY A 160 15.43 5.65 3.26
CA GLY A 160 14.38 5.24 4.21
C GLY A 160 13.85 6.34 5.12
N MET A 161 14.61 7.41 5.28
CA MET A 161 14.34 8.51 6.22
C MET A 161 14.89 9.81 5.65
N HIS A 162 14.27 10.93 5.97
CA HIS A 162 14.73 12.27 5.60
C HIS A 162 14.16 13.28 6.60
N ASP A 163 14.91 14.36 6.86
CA ASP A 163 14.44 15.51 7.61
C ASP A 163 13.26 16.17 6.88
N TYR A 164 12.29 16.70 7.64
CA TYR A 164 11.08 17.25 7.05
C TYR A 164 11.20 18.70 6.66
N LEU A 165 12.12 19.43 7.29
CA LEU A 165 12.29 20.88 7.16
C LEU A 165 13.59 21.29 6.48
N ASP A 166 14.43 20.32 6.09
CA ASP A 166 15.70 20.54 5.46
C ASP A 166 15.87 19.63 4.23
N ALA A 167 16.06 20.20 3.06
CA ALA A 167 16.24 19.45 1.81
C ALA A 167 17.65 18.85 1.65
N GLU A 168 18.64 19.41 2.34
CA GLU A 168 20.07 19.06 2.25
C GLU A 168 20.59 18.33 3.51
N GLY A 169 19.71 18.06 4.51
CA GLY A 169 20.10 17.54 5.81
C GLY A 169 20.85 16.19 5.77
N ASP A 170 20.64 15.37 4.74
CA ASP A 170 21.41 14.17 4.45
C ASP A 170 22.06 14.26 3.07
N GLN A 171 23.36 14.54 3.01
CA GLN A 171 24.11 14.69 1.76
C GLN A 171 24.11 13.43 0.86
N HIS A 172 23.82 12.27 1.41
CA HIS A 172 23.75 11.02 0.66
C HIS A 172 22.32 10.63 0.28
N ASN A 173 21.33 11.42 0.72
CA ASN A 173 19.91 11.13 0.50
C ASN A 173 19.11 12.41 0.26
N LEU A 174 19.54 13.25 -0.66
CA LEU A 174 18.95 14.55 -0.98
C LEU A 174 17.52 14.44 -1.51
N ILE A 175 16.74 15.50 -1.34
CA ILE A 175 15.46 15.66 -2.04
C ILE A 175 15.78 16.00 -3.52
N LEU A 176 15.21 15.21 -4.42
CA LEU A 176 15.43 15.31 -5.87
C LEU A 176 14.16 15.76 -6.59
N ARG A 177 14.34 16.64 -7.59
CA ARG A 177 13.39 16.86 -8.67
C ARG A 177 13.93 16.19 -9.94
N GLY A 178 13.29 15.10 -10.36
CA GLY A 178 13.92 14.21 -11.32
C GLY A 178 15.21 13.63 -10.74
N THR A 179 16.36 13.98 -11.32
CA THR A 179 17.69 13.59 -10.80
C THR A 179 18.46 14.78 -10.21
N THR A 180 17.84 15.95 -10.15
CA THR A 180 18.49 17.18 -9.69
C THR A 180 18.16 17.45 -8.23
N PRO A 181 19.15 17.57 -7.33
CA PRO A 181 18.92 17.98 -5.95
C PRO A 181 18.26 19.36 -5.88
N ILE A 182 17.32 19.51 -4.95
CA ILE A 182 16.78 20.83 -4.58
C ILE A 182 17.46 21.30 -3.29
N LYS A 183 17.51 22.63 -3.08
CA LYS A 183 18.17 23.22 -1.93
C LYS A 183 17.22 23.59 -0.81
N ASP A 184 16.03 24.01 -1.19
CA ASP A 184 15.06 24.55 -0.24
C ASP A 184 13.77 23.76 -0.25
N ILE A 185 13.24 23.47 0.93
CA ILE A 185 11.92 22.88 1.13
C ILE A 185 11.28 23.51 2.38
N ASP A 186 10.03 23.85 2.29
CA ASP A 186 9.27 24.38 3.43
C ASP A 186 8.88 23.27 4.40
N TYR A 187 8.35 22.16 3.87
CA TYR A 187 7.97 20.97 4.63
C TYR A 187 7.72 19.82 3.65
N THR A 188 8.41 18.71 3.81
CA THR A 188 8.33 17.58 2.84
C THR A 188 6.92 17.09 2.61
N THR A 189 6.10 16.96 3.66
CA THR A 189 4.71 16.48 3.57
C THR A 189 3.86 17.39 2.67
N ASP A 190 3.94 18.71 2.87
CA ASP A 190 3.23 19.68 2.04
C ASP A 190 3.75 19.69 0.60
N ALA A 191 5.07 19.59 0.44
CA ALA A 191 5.72 19.60 -0.87
C ALA A 191 5.30 18.39 -1.72
N PHE A 192 5.28 17.18 -1.14
CA PHE A 192 4.85 15.99 -1.88
C PHE A 192 3.40 16.08 -2.34
N GLY A 193 2.51 16.61 -1.50
CA GLY A 193 1.12 16.90 -1.89
C GLY A 193 1.02 17.90 -3.04
N ARG A 194 1.79 19.02 -2.98
CA ARG A 194 1.82 20.04 -4.05
C ARG A 194 2.35 19.47 -5.38
N GLU A 195 3.41 18.67 -5.33
CA GLU A 195 3.97 18.07 -6.54
C GLU A 195 3.02 17.05 -7.18
N ALA A 196 2.31 16.27 -6.36
CA ALA A 196 1.25 15.40 -6.85
C ALA A 196 0.11 16.19 -7.52
N VAL A 197 -0.30 17.32 -6.93
CA VAL A 197 -1.29 18.23 -7.53
C VAL A 197 -0.82 18.78 -8.86
N HIS A 198 0.42 19.27 -8.95
CA HIS A 198 1.01 19.78 -10.20
C HIS A 198 1.03 18.70 -11.29
N PHE A 199 1.40 17.47 -10.93
CA PHE A 199 1.40 16.33 -11.85
C PHE A 199 -0.01 16.02 -12.37
N ILE A 200 -1.00 15.91 -11.49
CA ILE A 200 -2.40 15.64 -11.84
C ILE A 200 -2.96 16.72 -12.76
N GLU A 201 -2.70 18.00 -12.44
CA GLU A 201 -3.15 19.12 -13.25
C GLU A 201 -2.50 19.14 -14.64
N LYS A 202 -1.19 18.92 -14.71
CA LYS A 202 -0.42 18.84 -15.96
C LYS A 202 -0.91 17.74 -16.88
N HIS A 203 -1.30 16.60 -16.31
CA HIS A 203 -1.67 15.41 -17.08
C HIS A 203 -3.19 15.14 -17.11
N ARG A 204 -4.03 16.15 -16.78
CA ARG A 204 -5.48 16.03 -16.68
C ARG A 204 -6.22 15.53 -17.93
N THR A 205 -5.57 15.57 -19.09
CA THR A 205 -6.19 15.20 -20.38
C THR A 205 -5.96 13.75 -20.81
N GLY A 206 -5.13 12.99 -20.06
CA GLY A 206 -4.84 11.58 -20.31
C GLY A 206 -4.87 10.76 -19.04
N PRO A 207 -4.81 9.43 -19.14
CA PRO A 207 -4.76 8.59 -17.96
C PRO A 207 -3.40 8.72 -17.26
N TRP A 208 -3.43 8.81 -15.94
CA TRP A 208 -2.23 8.93 -15.13
C TRP A 208 -2.22 7.94 -13.94
N LEU A 209 -1.02 7.52 -13.56
CA LEU A 209 -0.73 6.82 -12.32
C LEU A 209 0.09 7.76 -11.42
N CYS A 210 -0.43 8.11 -10.26
CA CYS A 210 0.26 8.88 -9.24
C CYS A 210 0.51 8.00 -8.00
N TYR A 211 1.80 7.79 -7.67
CA TYR A 211 2.22 7.15 -6.42
C TYR A 211 2.71 8.23 -5.46
N LEU A 212 1.89 8.55 -4.46
CA LEU A 212 2.15 9.55 -3.44
C LEU A 212 2.56 8.85 -2.15
N ALA A 213 3.85 8.81 -1.89
CA ALA A 213 4.46 8.08 -0.79
C ALA A 213 5.03 9.06 0.25
N PHE A 214 4.22 9.46 1.20
CA PHE A 214 4.67 10.32 2.29
C PHE A 214 5.76 9.64 3.13
N ASN A 215 6.68 10.43 3.68
CA ASN A 215 7.53 10.02 4.80
C ASN A 215 6.82 10.25 6.15
N ALA A 216 5.73 10.99 6.20
CA ALA A 216 4.90 11.13 7.37
C ALA A 216 4.14 9.81 7.67
N VAL A 217 4.19 9.31 8.88
CA VAL A 217 4.62 9.94 10.14
C VAL A 217 5.90 9.30 10.70
N HIS A 218 6.84 8.91 9.82
CA HIS A 218 8.15 8.32 10.19
C HIS A 218 9.02 9.36 10.92
N MET A 219 9.95 8.88 11.74
CA MET A 219 10.96 9.77 12.33
C MET A 219 11.94 10.35 11.29
N PRO A 220 12.60 11.51 11.56
CA PRO A 220 12.51 12.31 12.77
C PRO A 220 11.13 12.94 12.95
N LEU A 221 10.69 13.16 14.20
CA LEU A 221 9.41 13.82 14.45
C LEU A 221 9.60 15.34 14.34
N GLU A 222 9.16 15.92 13.25
CA GLU A 222 9.27 17.34 12.93
C GLU A 222 7.99 17.86 12.28
N ALA A 223 7.53 19.00 12.74
CA ALA A 223 6.39 19.68 12.14
C ALA A 223 6.52 21.19 12.29
N PRO A 224 6.10 22.00 11.30
CA PRO A 224 6.06 23.44 11.43
C PRO A 224 5.00 23.89 12.42
N GLU A 225 5.20 25.10 12.99
CA GLU A 225 4.35 25.66 14.03
C GLU A 225 2.86 25.70 13.64
N LYS A 226 2.54 25.95 12.36
CA LYS A 226 1.15 25.96 11.87
C LYS A 226 0.38 24.66 12.14
N TYR A 227 1.08 23.52 12.22
CA TYR A 227 0.50 22.22 12.56
C TYR A 227 0.61 21.92 14.06
N LEU A 228 1.73 22.27 14.72
CA LEU A 228 1.93 22.10 16.16
C LEU A 228 0.86 22.87 16.97
N ALA A 229 0.50 24.07 16.54
CA ALA A 229 -0.49 24.91 17.18
C ALA A 229 -1.90 24.27 17.25
N ARG A 230 -2.22 23.35 16.33
CA ARG A 230 -3.51 22.62 16.33
C ARG A 230 -3.66 21.69 17.54
N PHE A 231 -2.55 21.28 18.15
CA PHE A 231 -2.48 20.24 19.18
C PHE A 231 -1.86 20.75 20.49
N GLY A 232 -2.03 22.05 20.78
CA GLY A 232 -1.53 22.66 22.02
C GLY A 232 -2.06 22.03 23.31
N ASN A 233 -3.19 21.33 23.24
CA ASN A 233 -3.79 20.57 24.35
C ASN A 233 -3.09 19.22 24.62
N ILE A 234 -2.22 18.74 23.75
CA ILE A 234 -1.44 17.51 23.98
C ILE A 234 -0.15 17.89 24.71
N ALA A 235 -0.07 17.49 25.97
CA ALA A 235 1.06 17.84 26.85
C ALA A 235 2.38 17.15 26.44
N ASP A 236 2.31 15.88 26.03
CA ASP A 236 3.46 15.12 25.54
C ASP A 236 3.96 15.68 24.21
N LYS A 237 5.19 16.22 24.20
CA LYS A 237 5.78 16.87 23.02
C LYS A 237 5.89 15.91 21.83
N LYS A 238 6.28 14.66 22.09
CA LYS A 238 6.47 13.65 21.04
C LYS A 238 5.14 13.32 20.38
N ARG A 239 4.10 13.06 21.18
CA ARG A 239 2.73 12.81 20.68
C ARG A 239 2.17 14.03 19.96
N ARG A 240 2.40 15.25 20.47
CA ARG A 240 1.97 16.48 19.80
C ARG A 240 2.61 16.65 18.44
N THR A 241 3.93 16.42 18.34
CA THR A 241 4.62 16.51 17.04
C THR A 241 4.12 15.44 16.06
N TYR A 242 3.93 14.21 16.53
CA TYR A 242 3.33 13.14 15.75
C TYR A 242 1.92 13.52 15.23
N ALA A 243 1.08 14.08 16.10
CA ALA A 243 -0.26 14.54 15.74
C ALA A 243 -0.22 15.65 14.68
N ALA A 244 0.71 16.58 14.81
CA ALA A 244 0.93 17.65 13.84
C ALA A 244 1.36 17.11 12.47
N MET A 245 2.27 16.12 12.43
CA MET A 245 2.71 15.46 11.20
C MET A 245 1.56 14.70 10.52
N GLN A 246 0.77 13.97 11.29
CA GLN A 246 -0.40 13.24 10.77
C GLN A 246 -1.46 14.19 10.23
N SER A 247 -1.72 15.30 10.94
CA SER A 247 -2.65 16.35 10.47
C SER A 247 -2.16 17.02 9.18
N ALA A 248 -0.84 17.22 9.03
CA ALA A 248 -0.26 17.74 7.80
C ALA A 248 -0.44 16.77 6.63
N MET A 249 -0.26 15.46 6.86
CA MET A 249 -0.51 14.44 5.86
C MET A 249 -1.99 14.40 5.45
N ASP A 250 -2.91 14.53 6.40
CA ASP A 250 -4.34 14.60 6.10
C ASP A 250 -4.69 15.83 5.24
N ASP A 251 -4.14 17.01 5.56
CA ASP A 251 -4.32 18.22 4.75
C ASP A 251 -3.76 18.06 3.33
N ALA A 252 -2.57 17.46 3.18
CA ALA A 252 -1.95 17.20 1.88
C ALA A 252 -2.80 16.23 1.04
N VAL A 253 -3.32 15.17 1.65
CA VAL A 253 -4.30 14.27 1.01
C VAL A 253 -5.54 15.04 0.60
N GLY A 254 -6.07 15.89 1.48
CA GLY A 254 -7.23 16.75 1.20
C GLY A 254 -7.01 17.65 -0.01
N THR A 255 -5.81 18.21 -0.14
CA THR A 255 -5.44 19.08 -1.29
C THR A 255 -5.45 18.30 -2.60
N VAL A 256 -4.88 17.08 -2.61
CA VAL A 256 -4.87 16.20 -3.80
C VAL A 256 -6.29 15.77 -4.18
N LEU A 257 -7.08 15.29 -3.22
CA LEU A 257 -8.48 14.91 -3.46
C LEU A 257 -9.33 16.11 -3.91
N GLY A 258 -9.04 17.30 -3.37
CA GLY A 258 -9.66 18.56 -3.77
C GLY A 258 -9.39 18.90 -5.23
N LYS A 259 -8.15 18.74 -5.70
CA LYS A 259 -7.77 18.97 -7.10
C LYS A 259 -8.46 18.00 -8.05
N ILE A 260 -8.54 16.72 -7.70
CA ILE A 260 -9.26 15.71 -8.50
C ILE A 260 -10.73 16.08 -8.65
N ARG A 261 -11.38 16.56 -7.58
CA ARG A 261 -12.79 17.07 -7.64
C ARG A 261 -12.92 18.33 -8.48
N GLU A 262 -12.01 19.28 -8.31
CA GLU A 262 -11.98 20.53 -9.10
C GLU A 262 -11.90 20.25 -10.61
N LEU A 263 -11.12 19.24 -10.99
CA LEU A 263 -10.97 18.80 -12.38
C LEU A 263 -12.14 17.92 -12.88
N GLY A 264 -13.12 17.60 -12.04
CA GLY A 264 -14.24 16.72 -12.39
C GLY A 264 -13.82 15.26 -12.65
N GLN A 265 -12.69 14.81 -12.09
CA GLN A 265 -12.10 13.48 -12.35
C GLN A 265 -12.40 12.45 -11.25
N GLU A 266 -13.21 12.77 -10.25
CA GLU A 266 -13.43 11.90 -9.09
C GLU A 266 -14.02 10.53 -9.47
N GLU A 267 -14.98 10.50 -10.43
CA GLU A 267 -15.59 9.24 -10.92
C GLU A 267 -14.62 8.44 -11.81
N ASN A 268 -13.67 9.12 -12.44
CA ASN A 268 -12.64 8.50 -13.27
C ASN A 268 -11.30 8.29 -12.53
N THR A 269 -11.32 8.21 -11.20
CA THR A 269 -10.08 7.99 -10.42
C THR A 269 -10.28 6.89 -9.39
N LEU A 270 -9.50 5.80 -9.52
CA LEU A 270 -9.37 4.75 -8.53
C LEU A 270 -8.29 5.15 -7.52
N ILE A 271 -8.65 5.22 -6.23
CA ILE A 271 -7.81 5.72 -5.15
C ILE A 271 -7.58 4.61 -4.14
N PHE A 272 -6.31 4.36 -3.79
CA PHE A 272 -5.91 3.52 -2.66
C PHE A 272 -5.24 4.36 -1.60
N PHE A 273 -5.52 4.08 -0.33
CA PHE A 273 -4.78 4.60 0.81
C PHE A 273 -4.38 3.45 1.73
N LEU A 274 -3.10 3.43 2.14
CA LEU A 274 -2.57 2.44 3.08
C LEU A 274 -1.35 2.97 3.85
N SER A 275 -0.96 2.28 4.92
CA SER A 275 0.37 2.40 5.53
C SER A 275 1.32 1.35 4.97
N ASP A 276 2.63 1.60 5.00
CA ASP A 276 3.62 0.62 4.55
C ASP A 276 3.97 -0.45 5.59
N ASN A 277 3.71 -0.22 6.85
CA ASN A 277 3.80 -1.18 7.96
C ASN A 277 3.05 -0.65 9.18
N GLY A 278 2.94 -1.48 10.21
CA GLY A 278 2.40 -1.03 11.48
C GLY A 278 3.29 0.00 12.18
N GLY A 279 2.70 0.81 13.05
CA GLY A 279 3.39 1.89 13.73
C GLY A 279 4.45 1.40 14.73
N PRO A 280 5.63 2.07 14.79
CA PRO A 280 6.65 1.81 15.80
C PRO A 280 6.29 2.53 17.11
N THR A 281 5.42 1.95 17.90
CA THR A 281 4.74 2.53 19.05
C THR A 281 5.67 3.23 20.06
N ALA A 282 6.81 2.63 20.41
CA ALA A 282 7.77 3.20 21.34
C ALA A 282 8.57 4.37 20.74
N VAL A 283 8.83 4.29 19.41
CA VAL A 283 9.68 5.26 18.71
C VAL A 283 8.91 6.54 18.35
N THR A 284 7.70 6.43 17.83
CA THR A 284 6.94 7.59 17.30
C THR A 284 5.68 7.93 18.08
N THR A 285 5.28 7.13 19.07
CA THR A 285 3.97 7.20 19.76
C THR A 285 2.78 6.74 18.91
N SER A 286 3.03 6.15 17.74
CA SER A 286 1.99 5.60 16.88
C SER A 286 1.22 4.48 17.58
N SER A 287 -0.09 4.38 17.34
CA SER A 287 -0.95 3.38 17.95
C SER A 287 -1.40 2.32 16.95
N ASN A 288 -1.18 1.06 17.26
CA ASN A 288 -1.71 -0.06 16.49
C ASN A 288 -3.11 -0.51 16.99
N GLY A 289 -3.76 0.27 17.85
CA GLY A 289 -5.07 -0.05 18.41
C GLY A 289 -5.03 -1.35 19.21
N PRO A 290 -5.96 -2.31 18.95
CA PRO A 290 -6.03 -3.56 19.70
C PRO A 290 -5.00 -4.60 19.26
N LEU A 291 -4.21 -4.31 18.21
CA LEU A 291 -3.31 -5.28 17.60
C LEU A 291 -2.01 -5.41 18.39
N ARG A 292 -1.57 -6.65 18.58
CA ARG A 292 -0.30 -6.94 19.23
C ARG A 292 0.88 -6.65 18.32
N GLY A 293 1.97 -6.15 18.91
CA GLY A 293 3.23 -5.90 18.21
C GLY A 293 3.25 -4.55 17.49
N PHE A 294 4.32 -4.36 16.71
CA PHE A 294 4.65 -3.10 16.07
C PHE A 294 5.58 -3.34 14.87
N LYS A 295 5.96 -2.28 14.18
CA LYS A 295 6.95 -2.28 13.07
C LYS A 295 8.09 -3.26 13.34
N SER A 296 8.53 -3.98 12.32
CA SER A 296 9.56 -5.04 12.33
C SER A 296 9.13 -6.38 12.97
N GLN A 297 7.83 -6.56 13.27
CA GLN A 297 7.31 -7.81 13.82
C GLN A 297 6.18 -8.36 12.95
N THR A 298 6.09 -9.70 12.84
CA THR A 298 5.02 -10.38 12.10
C THR A 298 3.74 -10.61 12.92
N TRP A 299 3.64 -10.03 14.13
CA TRP A 299 2.39 -9.85 14.85
C TRP A 299 1.42 -8.96 14.06
N GLU A 300 0.12 -9.05 14.35
CA GLU A 300 -0.89 -8.22 13.65
C GLU A 300 -0.52 -6.74 13.62
N GLY A 301 -0.04 -6.17 14.74
CA GLY A 301 0.35 -4.77 14.85
C GLY A 301 1.55 -4.35 13.98
N GLY A 302 2.29 -5.29 13.41
CA GLY A 302 3.37 -4.97 12.47
C GLY A 302 2.97 -5.10 11.00
N ILE A 303 1.94 -5.91 10.68
CA ILE A 303 1.57 -6.26 9.30
C ILE A 303 0.14 -5.88 8.90
N ARG A 304 -0.78 -5.68 9.86
CA ARG A 304 -2.14 -5.22 9.60
C ARG A 304 -2.22 -3.72 9.73
N ILE A 305 -2.70 -3.06 8.68
CA ILE A 305 -2.57 -1.62 8.48
C ILE A 305 -3.91 -0.98 8.10
N PRO A 306 -4.08 0.34 8.23
CA PRO A 306 -5.18 1.05 7.59
C PRO A 306 -5.12 0.83 6.08
N PHE A 307 -6.21 0.29 5.49
CA PHE A 307 -6.28 0.04 4.06
C PHE A 307 -7.67 0.40 3.54
N MET A 308 -7.72 1.26 2.53
CA MET A 308 -8.96 1.77 1.94
C MET A 308 -8.84 1.84 0.42
N VAL A 309 -9.97 1.68 -0.25
CA VAL A 309 -10.10 1.89 -1.69
C VAL A 309 -11.37 2.67 -2.01
N GLN A 310 -11.27 3.67 -2.88
CA GLN A 310 -12.39 4.45 -3.38
C GLN A 310 -12.37 4.46 -4.90
N TRP A 311 -13.53 4.24 -5.50
CA TRP A 311 -13.78 4.50 -6.92
C TRP A 311 -15.25 4.91 -7.05
N LYS A 312 -15.48 6.21 -7.06
CA LYS A 312 -16.83 6.78 -7.04
C LYS A 312 -17.64 6.34 -8.26
N GLY A 313 -18.87 5.89 -8.02
CA GLY A 313 -19.75 5.37 -9.08
C GLY A 313 -19.46 3.91 -9.49
N HIS A 314 -18.30 3.32 -9.10
CA HIS A 314 -17.92 1.95 -9.43
C HIS A 314 -17.86 1.03 -8.21
N LEU A 315 -17.49 1.54 -7.04
CA LEU A 315 -17.46 0.79 -5.79
C LEU A 315 -18.47 1.37 -4.79
N PRO A 316 -19.00 0.52 -3.88
CA PRO A 316 -19.95 0.98 -2.86
C PRO A 316 -19.28 1.97 -1.91
N ALA A 317 -19.99 3.04 -1.57
CA ALA A 317 -19.55 4.02 -0.57
C ALA A 317 -19.88 3.55 0.85
N GLY A 318 -18.97 3.86 1.81
CA GLY A 318 -19.17 3.60 3.24
C GLY A 318 -19.17 2.13 3.63
N ARG A 319 -18.71 1.23 2.74
CA ARG A 319 -18.63 -0.20 3.03
C ARG A 319 -17.46 -0.50 3.95
N VAL A 320 -17.71 -1.31 4.96
CA VAL A 320 -16.69 -1.97 5.77
C VAL A 320 -16.58 -3.42 5.30
N ASP A 321 -15.38 -3.86 4.98
CA ASP A 321 -15.08 -5.20 4.47
C ASP A 321 -14.07 -5.87 5.41
N ASP A 322 -14.38 -7.03 5.94
CA ASP A 322 -13.55 -7.78 6.88
C ASP A 322 -12.68 -8.85 6.22
N ARG A 323 -12.85 -9.06 4.91
CA ARG A 323 -12.07 -10.02 4.15
C ARG A 323 -10.58 -9.66 4.13
N PRO A 324 -9.68 -10.66 4.28
CA PRO A 324 -8.25 -10.44 4.18
C PRO A 324 -7.85 -9.98 2.79
N VAL A 325 -7.22 -8.80 2.72
CA VAL A 325 -6.61 -8.24 1.51
C VAL A 325 -5.17 -7.82 1.81
N ILE A 326 -4.34 -7.73 0.80
CA ILE A 326 -2.93 -7.40 0.95
C ILE A 326 -2.51 -6.34 -0.09
N GLN A 327 -1.52 -5.50 0.22
CA GLN A 327 -1.07 -4.44 -0.71
C GLN A 327 -0.62 -4.97 -2.08
N LEU A 328 -0.32 -6.27 -2.20
CA LEU A 328 0.00 -6.91 -3.48
C LEU A 328 -1.18 -6.88 -4.46
N ASP A 329 -2.41 -6.76 -3.94
CA ASP A 329 -3.65 -6.71 -4.71
C ASP A 329 -3.83 -5.39 -5.48
N ILE A 330 -3.10 -4.35 -5.11
CA ILE A 330 -3.20 -3.03 -5.74
C ILE A 330 -2.85 -3.12 -7.22
N LEU A 331 -1.74 -3.76 -7.58
CA LEU A 331 -1.32 -3.86 -8.98
C LEU A 331 -2.34 -4.58 -9.87
N PRO A 332 -2.78 -5.83 -9.59
CA PRO A 332 -3.76 -6.50 -10.44
C PRO A 332 -5.14 -5.82 -10.42
N THR A 333 -5.54 -5.18 -9.32
CA THR A 333 -6.80 -4.43 -9.23
C THR A 333 -6.76 -3.17 -10.10
N ALA A 334 -5.67 -2.40 -10.03
CA ALA A 334 -5.49 -1.20 -10.83
C ALA A 334 -5.38 -1.51 -12.33
N LEU A 335 -4.68 -2.60 -12.71
CA LEU A 335 -4.63 -3.07 -14.10
C LEU A 335 -6.01 -3.49 -14.61
N ALA A 336 -6.78 -4.23 -13.81
CA ALA A 336 -8.14 -4.62 -14.17
C ALA A 336 -9.06 -3.40 -14.34
N ALA A 337 -8.93 -2.38 -13.48
CA ALA A 337 -9.63 -1.11 -13.66
C ALA A 337 -9.26 -0.40 -14.97
N ALA A 338 -8.01 -0.53 -15.40
CA ALA A 338 -7.51 -0.02 -16.70
C ALA A 338 -7.88 -0.92 -17.90
N GLY A 339 -8.69 -1.96 -17.68
CA GLY A 339 -9.12 -2.91 -18.74
C GLY A 339 -8.04 -3.94 -19.12
N VAL A 340 -7.03 -4.13 -18.27
CA VAL A 340 -5.92 -5.07 -18.54
C VAL A 340 -5.94 -6.22 -17.55
N LEU A 341 -6.05 -7.44 -18.04
CA LEU A 341 -5.94 -8.63 -17.22
C LEU A 341 -4.45 -8.95 -16.96
N ALA A 342 -4.14 -9.28 -15.71
CA ALA A 342 -2.82 -9.77 -15.36
C ALA A 342 -2.54 -11.09 -16.09
N LYS A 343 -1.35 -11.20 -16.70
CA LYS A 343 -0.95 -12.39 -17.43
C LYS A 343 -0.31 -13.41 -16.48
N PRO A 344 -0.54 -14.71 -16.69
CA PRO A 344 0.04 -15.76 -15.82
C PRO A 344 1.55 -15.69 -15.68
N GLU A 345 2.27 -15.34 -16.76
CA GLU A 345 3.73 -15.19 -16.77
C GLU A 345 4.26 -14.03 -15.91
N TRP A 346 3.41 -13.17 -15.40
CA TRP A 346 3.81 -12.13 -14.47
C TRP A 346 3.96 -12.65 -13.04
N HIS A 347 3.45 -13.84 -12.76
CA HIS A 347 3.55 -14.52 -11.46
C HIS A 347 3.16 -13.61 -10.29
N LEU A 348 2.08 -12.82 -10.45
CA LEU A 348 1.57 -11.97 -9.38
C LEU A 348 1.02 -12.82 -8.24
N ASP A 349 1.31 -12.43 -7.00
CA ASP A 349 0.73 -13.02 -5.81
C ASP A 349 -0.54 -12.28 -5.37
N GLY A 350 -0.66 -11.01 -5.74
CA GLY A 350 -1.88 -10.23 -5.54
C GLY A 350 -3.02 -10.67 -6.46
N VAL A 351 -4.24 -10.38 -6.06
CA VAL A 351 -5.47 -10.68 -6.81
C VAL A 351 -6.23 -9.40 -7.16
N ASN A 352 -7.03 -9.47 -8.24
CA ASN A 352 -7.96 -8.39 -8.57
C ASN A 352 -9.12 -8.36 -7.58
N LEU A 353 -9.25 -7.28 -6.82
CA LEU A 353 -10.29 -7.10 -5.81
C LEU A 353 -11.64 -6.67 -6.40
N LEU A 354 -11.69 -6.10 -7.61
CA LEU A 354 -12.92 -5.53 -8.17
C LEU A 354 -14.10 -6.50 -8.15
N PRO A 355 -13.99 -7.77 -8.60
CA PRO A 355 -15.11 -8.70 -8.60
C PRO A 355 -15.68 -8.98 -7.20
N TYR A 356 -14.83 -8.92 -6.17
CA TYR A 356 -15.25 -9.09 -4.77
C TYR A 356 -15.92 -7.83 -4.21
N LEU A 357 -15.44 -6.67 -4.63
CA LEU A 357 -15.96 -5.38 -4.17
C LEU A 357 -17.27 -4.99 -4.86
N THR A 358 -17.46 -5.39 -6.12
CA THR A 358 -18.72 -5.21 -6.86
C THR A 358 -19.78 -6.26 -6.52
N GLY A 359 -19.39 -7.36 -5.86
CA GLY A 359 -20.29 -8.46 -5.50
C GLY A 359 -20.44 -9.53 -6.59
N GLU A 360 -19.65 -9.46 -7.67
CA GLU A 360 -19.61 -10.51 -8.72
C GLU A 360 -19.05 -11.83 -8.18
N LYS A 361 -18.12 -11.75 -7.24
CA LYS A 361 -17.56 -12.91 -6.52
C LYS A 361 -17.89 -12.86 -5.04
N THR A 362 -18.25 -14.01 -4.50
CA THR A 362 -18.41 -14.26 -3.06
C THR A 362 -17.15 -14.91 -2.49
N GLY A 363 -17.04 -14.96 -1.16
CA GLY A 363 -15.90 -15.57 -0.47
C GLY A 363 -14.72 -14.62 -0.31
N GLU A 364 -13.58 -15.17 0.06
CA GLU A 364 -12.36 -14.43 0.34
C GLU A 364 -11.49 -14.29 -0.91
N PRO A 365 -10.83 -13.13 -1.13
CA PRO A 365 -9.87 -12.96 -2.22
C PRO A 365 -8.67 -13.90 -2.11
N HIS A 366 -8.23 -14.16 -0.88
CA HIS A 366 -7.08 -15.01 -0.58
C HIS A 366 -7.46 -16.18 0.33
N ASN A 367 -7.09 -17.40 -0.07
CA ASN A 367 -7.18 -18.57 0.80
C ASN A 367 -6.14 -18.51 1.92
N VAL A 368 -4.96 -17.94 1.64
CA VAL A 368 -3.81 -17.89 2.53
C VAL A 368 -3.03 -16.60 2.30
N LEU A 369 -2.57 -15.99 3.39
CA LEU A 369 -1.57 -14.91 3.37
C LEU A 369 -0.29 -15.38 4.09
N TYR A 370 0.87 -15.03 3.52
CA TYR A 370 2.19 -15.51 3.93
C TYR A 370 3.11 -14.37 4.34
N TRP A 371 3.89 -14.58 5.39
CA TRP A 371 4.96 -13.67 5.83
C TRP A 371 6.21 -14.42 6.24
N ARG A 372 7.35 -13.87 5.86
CA ARG A 372 8.67 -14.16 6.40
C ARG A 372 9.45 -12.86 6.52
N PHE A 373 10.10 -12.67 7.65
CA PHE A 373 11.02 -11.57 7.91
C PHE A 373 12.23 -12.11 8.71
N GLY A 374 13.24 -12.58 8.01
CA GLY A 374 14.34 -13.32 8.60
C GLY A 374 13.87 -14.62 9.28
N GLN A 375 14.03 -14.71 10.58
CA GLN A 375 13.58 -15.86 11.38
C GLN A 375 12.09 -15.78 11.77
N GLN A 376 11.48 -14.59 11.62
CA GLN A 376 10.07 -14.41 11.94
C GLN A 376 9.20 -14.97 10.82
N ILE A 377 8.09 -15.58 11.21
CA ILE A 377 7.12 -16.13 10.27
C ILE A 377 5.70 -15.76 10.67
N ALA A 378 4.80 -15.69 9.71
CA ALA A 378 3.39 -15.81 9.94
C ALA A 378 2.69 -16.42 8.71
N LEU A 379 1.51 -17.00 8.94
CA LEU A 379 0.59 -17.41 7.89
C LEU A 379 -0.83 -17.28 8.44
N ARG A 380 -1.70 -16.64 7.67
CA ARG A 380 -3.13 -16.56 7.94
C ARG A 380 -3.91 -17.39 6.94
N MET A 381 -4.86 -18.21 7.44
CA MET A 381 -5.81 -18.95 6.63
C MET A 381 -7.20 -18.83 7.27
N GLY A 382 -8.09 -18.10 6.62
CA GLY A 382 -9.37 -17.70 7.19
C GLY A 382 -9.17 -16.94 8.50
N ASP A 383 -9.80 -17.42 9.59
CA ASP A 383 -9.69 -16.83 10.93
C ASP A 383 -8.42 -17.27 11.70
N TRP A 384 -7.72 -18.31 11.23
CA TRP A 384 -6.56 -18.86 11.91
C TRP A 384 -5.25 -18.25 11.45
N LYS A 385 -4.36 -18.00 12.42
CA LYS A 385 -3.00 -17.50 12.16
C LYS A 385 -1.98 -18.27 12.97
N ILE A 386 -0.91 -18.70 12.32
CA ILE A 386 0.34 -19.06 13.01
C ILE A 386 1.29 -17.88 12.94
N VAL A 387 2.06 -17.68 14.00
CA VAL A 387 3.08 -16.65 14.07
C VAL A 387 4.24 -17.08 14.97
N LYS A 388 5.45 -16.72 14.55
CA LYS A 388 6.65 -16.76 15.38
C LYS A 388 7.38 -15.44 15.19
N ALA A 389 7.30 -14.61 16.19
CA ALA A 389 7.89 -13.29 16.19
C ALA A 389 8.48 -12.97 17.56
N PRO A 390 9.52 -12.12 17.65
CA PRO A 390 10.10 -11.71 18.91
C PRO A 390 9.09 -10.98 19.78
N MET A 391 9.30 -11.04 21.09
CA MET A 391 8.45 -10.40 22.08
C MET A 391 8.86 -8.95 22.37
N ASN A 392 10.08 -8.57 21.98
CA ASN A 392 10.65 -7.24 22.24
C ASN A 392 11.46 -6.71 21.04
N GLU A 393 11.77 -5.42 21.05
CA GLU A 393 12.49 -4.75 19.95
C GLU A 393 13.93 -5.26 19.75
N ALA A 394 14.62 -5.64 20.83
CA ALA A 394 15.99 -6.11 20.71
C ALA A 394 16.07 -7.43 19.92
N GLU A 395 15.14 -8.35 20.18
CA GLU A 395 15.02 -9.59 19.43
C GLU A 395 14.53 -9.35 17.98
N ALA A 396 13.65 -8.35 17.76
CA ALA A 396 13.14 -7.99 16.45
C ALA A 396 14.22 -7.48 15.48
N ARG A 397 15.38 -7.04 16.02
CA ARG A 397 16.53 -6.58 15.24
C ARG A 397 17.41 -7.72 14.72
N VAL A 398 17.20 -8.97 15.18
CA VAL A 398 17.95 -10.12 14.69
C VAL A 398 17.53 -10.42 13.24
N ARG A 399 18.41 -10.07 12.32
CA ARG A 399 18.24 -10.28 10.87
C ARG A 399 18.92 -11.57 10.44
N GLY A 400 18.41 -12.20 9.38
CA GLY A 400 18.98 -13.41 8.79
C GLY A 400 18.18 -14.68 9.07
N GLY A 401 18.49 -15.75 8.32
CA GLY A 401 17.78 -17.02 8.38
C GLY A 401 16.59 -17.11 7.40
N LYS A 402 16.08 -18.35 7.22
CA LYS A 402 14.97 -18.65 6.30
C LYS A 402 13.62 -18.84 7.02
N GLY A 403 13.56 -18.50 8.31
CA GLY A 403 12.41 -18.80 9.14
C GLY A 403 12.17 -20.30 9.34
N SER A 404 11.38 -20.63 10.33
CA SER A 404 10.93 -21.99 10.63
C SER A 404 9.68 -21.91 11.47
N THR A 405 8.74 -22.83 11.23
CA THR A 405 7.50 -22.94 12.02
C THR A 405 7.71 -23.61 13.39
N ALA A 406 8.89 -24.15 13.67
CA ALA A 406 9.20 -24.72 14.98
C ALA A 406 9.04 -23.65 16.09
N GLY A 407 8.18 -23.92 17.06
CA GLY A 407 7.85 -23.01 18.14
C GLY A 407 6.91 -21.84 17.71
N ALA A 408 6.18 -21.97 16.61
CA ALA A 408 5.15 -21.03 16.24
C ALA A 408 3.94 -21.15 17.18
N HIS A 409 3.31 -20.03 17.47
CA HIS A 409 2.05 -19.91 18.20
C HIS A 409 0.86 -19.95 17.23
N LEU A 410 -0.32 -20.28 17.73
CA LEU A 410 -1.58 -20.38 16.96
C LEU A 410 -2.65 -19.50 17.57
N TYR A 411 -3.30 -18.67 16.75
CA TYR A 411 -4.36 -17.78 17.18
C TYR A 411 -5.60 -17.87 16.28
N ASN A 412 -6.76 -17.55 16.85
CA ASN A 412 -8.00 -17.34 16.09
C ASN A 412 -8.33 -15.85 16.10
N LEU A 413 -8.02 -15.15 15.02
CA LEU A 413 -8.12 -13.68 14.90
C LEU A 413 -9.55 -13.14 14.98
N LYS A 414 -10.58 -13.98 14.75
CA LYS A 414 -11.97 -13.59 14.90
C LYS A 414 -12.37 -13.46 16.36
N GLN A 415 -11.78 -14.28 17.22
CA GLN A 415 -12.06 -14.31 18.66
C GLN A 415 -11.05 -13.48 19.45
N ASP A 416 -9.81 -13.41 18.99
CA ASP A 416 -8.67 -12.81 19.65
C ASP A 416 -7.77 -12.06 18.63
N ILE A 417 -8.22 -10.86 18.25
CA ILE A 417 -7.49 -9.99 17.31
C ILE A 417 -6.15 -9.52 17.90
N GLY A 418 -6.03 -9.53 19.23
CA GLY A 418 -4.85 -9.12 20.00
C GLY A 418 -3.79 -10.20 20.17
N GLU A 419 -4.02 -11.41 19.61
CA GLU A 419 -3.07 -12.53 19.68
C GLU A 419 -2.60 -12.81 21.13
N SER A 420 -3.54 -12.86 22.08
CA SER A 420 -3.27 -12.96 23.52
C SER A 420 -3.30 -14.40 24.03
N GLU A 421 -4.15 -15.28 23.47
CA GLU A 421 -4.31 -16.67 23.87
C GLU A 421 -3.74 -17.64 22.84
N ASP A 422 -2.59 -18.24 23.14
CA ASP A 422 -1.99 -19.27 22.27
C ASP A 422 -2.81 -20.56 22.30
N LEU A 423 -3.32 -20.96 21.15
CA LEU A 423 -4.15 -22.14 20.95
C LEU A 423 -3.36 -23.36 20.45
N ALA A 424 -2.04 -23.28 20.29
CA ALA A 424 -1.21 -24.34 19.72
C ALA A 424 -1.37 -25.69 20.44
N ALA A 425 -1.41 -25.68 21.77
CA ALA A 425 -1.60 -26.90 22.56
C ALA A 425 -3.02 -27.45 22.50
N LYS A 426 -4.03 -26.58 22.25
CA LYS A 426 -5.45 -26.98 22.17
C LYS A 426 -5.82 -27.49 20.77
N HIS A 427 -5.12 -27.03 19.73
CA HIS A 427 -5.40 -27.36 18.31
C HIS A 427 -4.13 -27.76 17.56
N PRO A 428 -3.41 -28.82 17.99
CA PRO A 428 -2.13 -29.22 17.40
C PRO A 428 -2.23 -29.59 15.91
N GLU A 429 -3.37 -30.18 15.49
CA GLU A 429 -3.63 -30.51 14.09
C GLU A 429 -3.76 -29.26 13.21
N LYS A 430 -4.37 -28.18 13.72
CA LYS A 430 -4.48 -26.89 13.00
C LYS A 430 -3.11 -26.23 12.89
N LEU A 431 -2.31 -26.24 13.95
CA LEU A 431 -0.93 -25.75 13.92
C LEU A 431 -0.10 -26.52 12.87
N GLN A 432 -0.23 -27.84 12.82
CA GLN A 432 0.47 -28.69 11.85
C GLN A 432 0.02 -28.37 10.41
N GLU A 433 -1.28 -28.22 10.17
CA GLU A 433 -1.85 -27.86 8.87
C GLU A 433 -1.25 -26.54 8.35
N LEU A 434 -1.35 -25.47 9.15
CA LEU A 434 -0.85 -24.16 8.74
C LEU A 434 0.66 -24.14 8.60
N SER A 435 1.37 -24.85 9.46
CA SER A 435 2.83 -25.01 9.36
C SER A 435 3.25 -25.67 8.04
N ALA A 436 2.56 -26.74 7.64
CA ALA A 436 2.85 -27.44 6.39
C ALA A 436 2.60 -26.54 5.16
N ILE A 437 1.54 -25.70 5.19
CA ILE A 437 1.26 -24.74 4.13
C ILE A 437 2.36 -23.67 4.08
N TRP A 438 2.75 -23.10 5.23
CA TRP A 438 3.83 -22.12 5.30
C TRP A 438 5.14 -22.68 4.73
N GLU A 439 5.53 -23.89 5.14
CA GLU A 439 6.74 -24.56 4.66
C GLU A 439 6.70 -24.84 3.15
N LYS A 440 5.52 -25.16 2.61
CA LYS A 440 5.34 -25.32 1.17
C LYS A 440 5.59 -24.00 0.44
N MET A 441 4.97 -22.90 0.88
CA MET A 441 5.17 -21.57 0.27
C MET A 441 6.61 -21.10 0.43
N ASN A 442 7.23 -21.34 1.61
CA ASN A 442 8.60 -20.92 1.87
C ASN A 442 9.64 -21.59 0.96
N ARG A 443 9.37 -22.79 0.46
CA ARG A 443 10.24 -23.46 -0.53
C ARG A 443 10.28 -22.73 -1.89
N GLU A 444 9.24 -21.96 -2.20
CA GLU A 444 9.18 -21.14 -3.44
C GLU A 444 9.93 -19.81 -3.29
N MET A 445 10.32 -19.46 -2.06
CA MET A 445 10.98 -18.18 -1.76
C MET A 445 12.51 -18.35 -1.77
N VAL A 446 13.21 -17.31 -2.23
CA VAL A 446 14.68 -17.32 -2.19
C VAL A 446 15.21 -16.81 -0.85
N ALA A 447 16.51 -17.01 -0.60
CA ALA A 447 17.16 -16.40 0.55
C ALA A 447 17.19 -14.87 0.40
N PRO A 448 17.17 -14.09 1.51
CA PRO A 448 17.40 -12.67 1.45
C PRO A 448 18.72 -12.35 0.75
N GLN A 449 18.75 -11.34 -0.13
CA GLN A 449 19.97 -10.96 -0.86
C GLN A 449 20.96 -10.14 -0.02
N TRP A 450 20.47 -9.49 1.05
CA TRP A 450 21.29 -8.74 2.01
C TRP A 450 20.70 -8.86 3.43
N GLY A 451 21.36 -8.24 4.42
CA GLY A 451 20.96 -8.34 5.83
C GLY A 451 21.40 -9.65 6.49
N HIS A 452 22.30 -10.41 5.85
CA HIS A 452 22.94 -11.56 6.45
C HIS A 452 24.04 -11.09 7.40
N ASN A 453 23.89 -11.40 8.69
CA ASN A 453 24.93 -11.35 9.71
C ASN A 453 25.96 -10.20 9.59
N SER A 454 25.60 -9.01 10.01
CA SER A 454 26.59 -8.19 10.69
C SER A 454 26.54 -8.56 12.18
N SER A 455 27.36 -9.49 12.59
CA SER A 455 27.75 -9.67 13.99
C SER A 455 28.69 -8.55 14.47
N ALA A 456 28.53 -7.36 13.92
CA ALA A 456 29.17 -6.15 14.42
C ALA A 456 28.12 -5.33 15.16
N PRO A 457 28.33 -4.97 16.44
CA PRO A 457 27.49 -4.01 17.10
C PRO A 457 27.62 -2.67 16.36
N GLU A 458 26.53 -2.12 15.89
CA GLU A 458 26.47 -0.73 15.47
C GLU A 458 26.88 0.13 16.70
N LYS A 459 27.99 0.87 16.55
CA LYS A 459 28.46 1.83 17.53
C LYS A 459 27.58 3.07 17.55
#